data_9f151efd7d0a13050b2e4b6c882b8198
#
_entry.id   9f151efd7d0a13050b2e4b6c882b8198
#
_cell.length_a   1.000
_cell.length_b   1.000
_cell.length_c   1.000
_cell.angle_alpha   90.00
_cell.angle_beta   90.00
_cell.angle_gamma   90.00
#
_symmetry.space_group_name_H-M   'P 1'
#
loop_
_entity.id
_entity.type
_entity.pdbx_description
1 polymer ?
#
loop_
_entity_poly.entity_id
_entity_poly.type
_entity_poly.pdbx_seq_one_letter_code
_entity_poly.pdbx_strand_id
1 'polypeptide(L)'
;LFRPGFSSVINISSSHNFSRERLPSGINFCDKNKLSIRTIEKLLVNAFSSPDPGSVRRPYPSGGALYPIEVFLCRLSENTENWQAGTNVYHYLPLSQALEPVATCNTQSLYRSLSGGDSERLGKPHFALVYCIIFEKALFKYRYRGYRMALMETGSMYQNAVLVADQIGLKNRVWAGYTDSYVAKTMNLDQRTVAPLIVQFFGDVNDDKCLQ
;
A
#
# COMPACT_ATOMS: atom_id res chain seq x y z
N LEU A 1 -25.17 -14.20 13.78
CA LEU A 1 -26.43 -14.78 14.31
C LEU A 1 -27.51 -13.71 14.15
N PHE A 2 -28.28 -13.81 13.05
CA PHE A 2 -29.47 -13.01 12.85
C PHE A 2 -30.53 -13.49 13.83
N ARG A 3 -31.10 -12.59 14.64
CA ARG A 3 -32.28 -12.93 15.47
C ARG A 3 -33.50 -12.97 14.55
N PRO A 4 -34.19 -14.09 14.40
CA PRO A 4 -35.47 -14.14 13.73
C PRO A 4 -36.48 -13.38 14.60
N GLY A 5 -37.07 -12.32 14.10
CA GLY A 5 -38.11 -11.56 14.84
C GLY A 5 -38.26 -10.10 14.51
N PHE A 6 -37.41 -9.49 13.69
CA PHE A 6 -37.68 -8.15 13.18
C PHE A 6 -38.47 -8.23 11.87
N SER A 7 -39.74 -7.85 11.95
CA SER A 7 -40.71 -7.97 10.85
C SER A 7 -40.75 -6.76 9.91
N SER A 8 -39.86 -5.78 10.07
CA SER A 8 -39.83 -4.60 9.19
C SER A 8 -38.42 -4.27 8.74
N VAL A 9 -38.19 -4.36 7.43
CA VAL A 9 -37.01 -3.82 6.77
C VAL A 9 -37.27 -2.33 6.50
N ILE A 10 -36.40 -1.47 7.00
CA ILE A 10 -36.42 -0.03 6.66
C ILE A 10 -35.66 0.12 5.34
N ASN A 11 -36.39 0.43 4.28
CA ASN A 11 -35.77 0.74 2.99
C ASN A 11 -35.19 2.16 3.05
N ILE A 12 -33.87 2.25 2.87
CA ILE A 12 -33.15 3.52 2.79
C ILE A 12 -32.99 3.85 1.30
N SER A 13 -33.73 4.85 0.81
CA SER A 13 -33.53 5.42 -0.52
C SER A 13 -32.68 6.67 -0.41
N SER A 14 -31.56 6.75 -1.17
CA SER A 14 -30.79 7.97 -1.25
C SER A 14 -31.25 8.77 -2.46
N SER A 15 -31.61 10.03 -2.26
CA SER A 15 -31.89 11.01 -3.34
C SER A 15 -30.61 11.67 -3.87
N HIS A 16 -29.43 11.30 -3.35
CA HIS A 16 -28.16 11.88 -3.74
C HIS A 16 -27.31 10.86 -4.50
N ASN A 17 -27.05 11.14 -5.77
CA ASN A 17 -26.07 10.43 -6.57
C ASN A 17 -24.67 10.83 -6.09
N PHE A 18 -24.11 10.09 -5.13
CA PHE A 18 -22.68 10.11 -4.89
C PHE A 18 -22.02 9.34 -6.06
N SER A 19 -21.61 10.06 -7.09
CA SER A 19 -20.99 9.48 -8.30
C SER A 19 -19.51 9.15 -8.11
N ARG A 20 -19.14 8.58 -6.97
CA ARG A 20 -17.78 8.07 -6.82
C ARG A 20 -17.76 6.60 -7.20
N GLU A 21 -17.57 6.32 -8.49
CA GLU A 21 -17.27 4.97 -8.92
C GLU A 21 -15.89 4.55 -8.42
N ARG A 22 -15.83 3.37 -7.84
CA ARG A 22 -14.55 2.73 -7.56
C ARG A 22 -13.95 2.26 -8.89
N LEU A 23 -12.78 2.77 -9.24
CA LEU A 23 -12.06 2.29 -10.40
C LEU A 23 -11.68 0.81 -10.25
N PRO A 24 -11.68 0.04 -11.34
CA PRO A 24 -11.22 -1.35 -11.32
C PRO A 24 -9.78 -1.44 -10.81
N SER A 25 -9.48 -2.48 -10.06
CA SER A 25 -8.11 -2.77 -9.64
C SER A 25 -7.23 -3.06 -10.85
N GLY A 26 -6.04 -2.50 -10.91
CA GLY A 26 -5.06 -2.76 -11.95
C GLY A 26 -4.71 -4.25 -12.04
N ILE A 27 -4.72 -4.78 -13.25
CA ILE A 27 -4.21 -6.11 -13.61
C ILE A 27 -3.41 -5.98 -14.90
N ASN A 28 -2.53 -6.94 -15.18
CA ASN A 28 -1.66 -6.89 -16.36
C ASN A 28 -0.84 -5.60 -16.43
N PHE A 29 -0.22 -5.24 -15.33
CA PHE A 29 0.70 -4.10 -15.29
C PHE A 29 1.75 -4.22 -16.39
N CYS A 30 2.15 -3.09 -16.94
CA CYS A 30 3.23 -3.00 -17.90
C CYS A 30 4.21 -1.90 -17.52
N ASP A 31 5.48 -2.11 -17.80
CA ASP A 31 6.55 -1.16 -17.53
C ASP A 31 7.14 -0.57 -18.82
N LYS A 32 6.31 -0.45 -19.88
CA LYS A 32 6.73 0.09 -21.18
C LYS A 32 7.09 1.57 -21.11
N ASN A 33 6.33 2.33 -20.33
CA ASN A 33 6.54 3.76 -20.15
C ASN A 33 7.47 3.99 -18.94
N LYS A 34 8.25 5.06 -19.00
CA LYS A 34 9.04 5.49 -17.86
C LYS A 34 8.16 6.16 -16.81
N LEU A 35 8.24 5.71 -15.58
CA LEU A 35 7.59 6.34 -14.45
C LEU A 35 8.53 7.37 -13.82
N SER A 36 8.06 8.61 -13.67
CA SER A 36 8.85 9.64 -12.99
C SER A 36 8.89 9.40 -11.48
N ILE A 37 10.05 9.57 -10.86
CA ILE A 37 10.20 9.55 -9.39
C ILE A 37 9.25 10.57 -8.73
N ARG A 38 9.00 11.70 -9.37
CA ARG A 38 8.04 12.72 -8.88
C ARG A 38 6.61 12.20 -8.74
N THR A 39 6.21 11.21 -9.55
CA THR A 39 4.89 10.56 -9.41
C THR A 39 4.85 9.74 -8.13
N ILE A 40 5.93 9.01 -7.83
CA ILE A 40 6.07 8.25 -6.58
C ILE A 40 6.10 9.19 -5.37
N GLU A 41 6.87 10.28 -5.44
CA GLU A 41 6.92 11.31 -4.40
C GLU A 41 5.52 11.90 -4.12
N LYS A 42 4.78 12.29 -5.17
CA LYS A 42 3.41 12.78 -5.04
C LYS A 42 2.50 11.77 -4.34
N LEU A 43 2.60 10.48 -4.72
CA LEU A 43 1.83 9.44 -4.07
C LEU A 43 2.16 9.35 -2.58
N LEU A 44 3.44 9.21 -2.23
CA LEU A 44 3.88 9.00 -0.85
C LEU A 44 3.53 10.19 0.05
N VAL A 45 3.83 11.40 -0.41
CA VAL A 45 3.58 12.62 0.37
C VAL A 45 2.08 12.81 0.60
N ASN A 46 1.25 12.76 -0.44
CA ASN A 46 -0.17 13.04 -0.30
C ASN A 46 -0.93 11.90 0.39
N ALA A 47 -0.45 10.65 0.29
CA ALA A 47 -1.11 9.52 0.93
C ALA A 47 -0.72 9.35 2.41
N PHE A 48 0.50 9.73 2.81
CA PHE A 48 1.03 9.32 4.12
C PHE A 48 1.60 10.44 4.98
N SER A 49 1.92 11.61 4.42
CA SER A 49 2.46 12.74 5.19
C SER A 49 1.39 13.75 5.57
N SER A 50 1.66 14.52 6.62
CA SER A 50 0.79 15.64 6.97
C SER A 50 0.85 16.73 5.89
N PRO A 51 -0.29 17.32 5.52
CA PRO A 51 -0.29 18.51 4.69
C PRO A 51 0.28 19.73 5.42
N ASP A 52 0.24 19.74 6.76
CA ASP A 52 0.70 20.87 7.58
C ASP A 52 2.16 20.63 7.99
N PRO A 53 3.11 21.51 7.65
CA PRO A 53 4.50 21.40 8.09
C PRO A 53 4.61 21.35 9.61
N GLY A 54 5.36 20.37 10.11
CA GLY A 54 5.56 20.17 11.55
C GLY A 54 4.43 19.46 12.28
N SER A 55 3.30 19.19 11.65
CA SER A 55 2.23 18.37 12.22
C SER A 55 2.59 16.88 12.16
N VAL A 56 2.32 16.18 13.25
CA VAL A 56 2.44 14.70 13.31
C VAL A 56 1.19 13.99 12.80
N ARG A 57 0.10 14.73 12.51
CA ARG A 57 -1.15 14.15 12.02
C ARG A 57 -1.01 13.75 10.57
N ARG A 58 -1.36 12.51 10.27
CA ARG A 58 -1.36 11.95 8.91
C ARG A 58 -2.77 12.01 8.31
N PRO A 59 -2.94 11.89 6.98
CA PRO A 59 -4.24 12.01 6.32
C PRO A 59 -5.16 10.77 6.53
N TYR A 60 -4.84 9.93 7.48
CA TYR A 60 -5.63 8.77 7.89
C TYR A 60 -5.65 8.63 9.42
N PRO A 61 -6.71 8.02 9.99
CA PRO A 61 -6.83 7.85 11.44
C PRO A 61 -5.85 6.82 11.96
N SER A 62 -5.26 7.09 13.13
CA SER A 62 -4.48 6.13 13.91
C SER A 62 -4.90 6.13 15.36
N GLY A 63 -5.07 4.96 15.93
CA GLY A 63 -5.46 4.78 17.32
C GLY A 63 -4.45 5.37 18.29
N GLY A 64 -4.84 6.47 18.97
CA GLY A 64 -3.95 7.18 19.90
C GLY A 64 -2.78 7.88 19.24
N ALA A 65 -2.84 8.11 17.93
CA ALA A 65 -1.77 8.68 17.10
C ALA A 65 -0.45 7.91 17.21
N LEU A 66 -0.50 6.59 17.38
CA LEU A 66 0.69 5.74 17.53
C LEU A 66 1.36 5.42 16.21
N TYR A 67 0.59 5.45 15.10
CA TYR A 67 1.08 5.15 13.75
C TYR A 67 1.95 3.90 13.68
N PRO A 68 1.40 2.72 14.07
CA PRO A 68 2.17 1.49 14.13
C PRO A 68 2.48 0.87 12.77
N ILE A 69 1.89 1.42 11.70
CA ILE A 69 2.10 0.93 10.34
C ILE A 69 3.16 1.78 9.65
N GLU A 70 4.20 1.09 9.18
CA GLU A 70 5.26 1.67 8.36
C GLU A 70 5.10 1.26 6.90
N VAL A 71 5.49 2.14 5.99
CA VAL A 71 5.37 1.95 4.54
C VAL A 71 6.75 1.72 3.95
N PHE A 72 6.92 0.60 3.27
CA PHE A 72 8.13 0.30 2.51
C PHE A 72 7.84 0.38 1.01
N LEU A 73 8.70 1.10 0.29
CA LEU A 73 8.67 1.19 -1.15
C LEU A 73 9.61 0.15 -1.74
N CYS A 74 9.08 -0.72 -2.59
CA CYS A 74 9.83 -1.74 -3.33
C CYS A 74 9.85 -1.37 -4.82
N ARG A 75 11.02 -1.00 -5.36
CA ARG A 75 11.19 -0.77 -6.80
C ARG A 75 11.25 -2.10 -7.53
N LEU A 76 10.38 -2.28 -8.53
CA LEU A 76 10.23 -3.53 -9.27
C LEU A 76 10.59 -3.41 -10.76
N SER A 77 10.77 -2.19 -11.27
CA SER A 77 11.17 -1.94 -12.65
C SER A 77 12.33 -0.96 -12.72
N GLU A 78 13.19 -1.15 -13.72
CA GLU A 78 14.27 -0.20 -14.06
C GLU A 78 13.74 1.03 -14.84
N ASN A 79 12.50 0.97 -15.34
CA ASN A 79 11.85 2.06 -16.07
C ASN A 79 11.30 3.14 -15.14
N THR A 80 12.14 3.63 -14.22
CA THR A 80 11.84 4.76 -13.35
C THR A 80 12.90 5.84 -13.54
N GLU A 81 12.47 7.03 -13.96
CA GLU A 81 13.38 8.15 -14.20
C GLU A 81 13.90 8.74 -12.90
N ASN A 82 15.18 9.14 -12.92
CA ASN A 82 15.85 9.82 -11.80
C ASN A 82 15.95 8.98 -10.52
N TRP A 83 15.86 7.66 -10.63
CA TRP A 83 16.06 6.77 -9.50
C TRP A 83 17.56 6.56 -9.22
N GLN A 84 17.94 6.64 -7.95
CA GLN A 84 19.32 6.33 -7.55
C GLN A 84 19.58 4.82 -7.70
N ALA A 85 20.71 4.48 -8.33
CA ALA A 85 21.12 3.09 -8.50
C ALA A 85 21.51 2.46 -7.14
N GLY A 86 21.35 1.16 -7.02
CA GLY A 86 21.89 0.36 -5.93
C GLY A 86 20.86 -0.22 -4.97
N THR A 87 19.92 0.55 -4.46
CA THR A 87 18.89 0.08 -3.51
C THR A 87 17.54 -0.06 -4.19
N ASN A 88 16.76 -1.07 -3.82
CA ASN A 88 15.41 -1.26 -4.34
C ASN A 88 14.34 -1.47 -3.27
N VAL A 89 14.71 -1.49 -1.98
CA VAL A 89 13.78 -1.47 -0.85
C VAL A 89 14.07 -0.28 0.03
N TYR A 90 13.08 0.58 0.22
CA TYR A 90 13.19 1.82 1.01
C TYR A 90 12.09 1.88 2.05
N HIS A 91 12.40 2.41 3.23
CA HIS A 91 11.43 2.82 4.23
C HIS A 91 11.02 4.28 3.99
N TYR A 92 9.73 4.56 3.93
CA TYR A 92 9.24 5.91 3.81
C TYR A 92 9.10 6.57 5.18
N LEU A 93 9.72 7.72 5.34
CA LEU A 93 9.72 8.54 6.56
C LEU A 93 8.73 9.70 6.40
N PRO A 94 7.49 9.61 6.90
CA PRO A 94 6.44 10.60 6.62
C PRO A 94 6.70 12.00 7.18
N LEU A 95 7.45 12.11 8.27
CA LEU A 95 7.76 13.42 8.89
C LEU A 95 8.81 14.22 8.11
N SER A 96 9.84 13.54 7.63
CA SER A 96 10.91 14.14 6.82
C SER A 96 10.62 14.07 5.32
N GLN A 97 9.54 13.37 4.91
CA GLN A 97 9.19 13.11 3.51
C GLN A 97 10.36 12.50 2.72
N ALA A 98 11.07 11.57 3.35
CA ALA A 98 12.29 10.97 2.82
C ALA A 98 12.16 9.46 2.63
N LEU A 99 13.00 8.91 1.76
CA LEU A 99 13.18 7.47 1.56
C LEU A 99 14.53 7.05 2.17
N GLU A 100 14.47 6.20 3.18
CA GLU A 100 15.64 5.58 3.81
C GLU A 100 15.94 4.24 3.16
N PRO A 101 17.15 4.00 2.64
CA PRO A 101 17.50 2.72 2.03
C PRO A 101 17.55 1.61 3.08
N VAL A 102 16.89 0.48 2.81
CA VAL A 102 16.78 -0.67 3.73
C VAL A 102 17.53 -1.88 3.20
N ALA A 103 17.29 -2.24 1.95
CA ALA A 103 17.89 -3.43 1.36
C ALA A 103 18.10 -3.28 -0.14
N THR A 104 19.12 -3.99 -0.63
CA THR A 104 19.35 -4.26 -2.05
C THR A 104 19.16 -5.75 -2.27
N CYS A 105 18.20 -6.13 -3.09
CA CYS A 105 17.91 -7.51 -3.42
C CYS A 105 17.68 -7.66 -4.94
N ASN A 106 17.73 -8.89 -5.40
CA ASN A 106 17.40 -9.17 -6.79
C ASN A 106 15.93 -8.80 -7.06
N THR A 107 15.68 -7.93 -8.04
CA THR A 107 14.36 -7.38 -8.37
C THR A 107 13.33 -8.49 -8.68
N GLN A 108 13.75 -9.53 -9.41
CA GLN A 108 12.87 -10.65 -9.72
C GLN A 108 12.51 -11.46 -8.48
N SER A 109 13.45 -11.70 -7.56
CA SER A 109 13.22 -12.38 -6.29
C SER A 109 12.31 -11.55 -5.38
N LEU A 110 12.49 -10.24 -5.35
CA LEU A 110 11.63 -9.31 -4.63
C LEU A 110 10.21 -9.36 -5.18
N TYR A 111 10.04 -9.22 -6.49
CA TYR A 111 8.73 -9.28 -7.12
C TYR A 111 8.03 -10.64 -6.87
N ARG A 112 8.78 -11.75 -6.99
CA ARG A 112 8.24 -13.09 -6.71
C ARG A 112 7.77 -13.24 -5.26
N SER A 113 8.50 -12.68 -4.30
CA SER A 113 8.09 -12.72 -2.88
C SER A 113 6.80 -11.96 -2.64
N LEU A 114 6.64 -10.78 -3.25
CA LEU A 114 5.47 -9.92 -3.11
C LEU A 114 4.24 -10.43 -3.86
N SER A 115 4.41 -11.06 -5.02
CA SER A 115 3.32 -11.58 -5.86
C SER A 115 2.81 -12.96 -5.42
N GLY A 116 3.56 -13.69 -4.59
CA GLY A 116 3.16 -15.00 -4.10
C GLY A 116 3.02 -16.08 -5.19
N GLY A 117 3.62 -15.87 -6.36
CA GLY A 117 3.54 -16.78 -7.50
C GLY A 117 2.57 -16.35 -8.62
N ASP A 118 1.70 -15.37 -8.38
CA ASP A 118 0.74 -14.82 -9.36
C ASP A 118 1.34 -13.70 -10.25
N SER A 119 2.64 -13.75 -10.49
CA SER A 119 3.37 -12.73 -11.26
C SER A 119 2.85 -12.58 -12.70
N GLU A 120 2.44 -13.67 -13.33
CA GLU A 120 1.88 -13.63 -14.70
C GLU A 120 0.59 -12.82 -14.77
N ARG A 121 -0.31 -12.98 -13.79
CA ARG A 121 -1.58 -12.25 -13.70
C ARG A 121 -1.37 -10.78 -13.35
N LEU A 122 -0.38 -10.47 -12.51
CA LEU A 122 -0.07 -9.10 -12.13
C LEU A 122 0.68 -8.35 -13.24
N GLY A 123 1.45 -9.04 -14.08
CA GLY A 123 2.25 -8.43 -15.13
C GLY A 123 3.54 -7.80 -14.58
N LYS A 124 3.87 -6.57 -15.02
CA LYS A 124 5.10 -5.86 -14.65
C LYS A 124 4.79 -4.51 -14.01
N PRO A 125 4.47 -4.47 -12.70
CA PRO A 125 4.30 -3.20 -11.99
C PRO A 125 5.63 -2.46 -11.84
N HIS A 126 5.59 -1.13 -11.80
CA HIS A 126 6.79 -0.31 -11.60
C HIS A 126 7.34 -0.42 -10.18
N PHE A 127 6.44 -0.42 -9.20
CA PHE A 127 6.79 -0.53 -7.78
C PHE A 127 5.65 -1.12 -6.96
N ALA A 128 5.96 -1.46 -5.72
CA ALA A 128 4.97 -1.84 -4.73
C ALA A 128 5.19 -1.06 -3.43
N LEU A 129 4.11 -0.82 -2.69
CA LEU A 129 4.15 -0.43 -1.30
C LEU A 129 3.82 -1.65 -0.44
N VAL A 130 4.64 -1.88 0.58
CA VAL A 130 4.42 -2.93 1.58
C VAL A 130 4.12 -2.24 2.90
N TYR A 131 2.94 -2.50 3.44
CA TYR A 131 2.49 -1.97 4.72
C TYR A 131 2.86 -2.95 5.81
N CYS A 132 3.74 -2.55 6.71
CA CYS A 132 4.25 -3.40 7.76
C CYS A 132 3.83 -2.89 9.14
N ILE A 133 3.39 -3.79 10.01
CA ILE A 133 3.12 -3.48 11.40
C ILE A 133 4.42 -3.53 12.20
N ILE A 134 4.61 -2.53 13.08
CA ILE A 134 5.60 -2.57 14.15
C ILE A 134 4.87 -3.02 15.42
N PHE A 135 5.10 -4.25 15.84
CA PHE A 135 4.36 -4.86 16.96
C PHE A 135 4.47 -4.07 18.24
N GLU A 136 5.66 -3.58 18.59
CA GLU A 136 5.86 -2.79 19.79
C GLU A 136 4.99 -1.54 19.82
N LYS A 137 4.94 -0.78 18.72
CA LYS A 137 4.08 0.40 18.60
C LYS A 137 2.60 0.04 18.73
N ALA A 138 2.17 -1.04 18.03
CA ALA A 138 0.79 -1.48 18.04
C ALA A 138 0.31 -1.93 19.42
N LEU A 139 1.14 -2.72 20.13
CA LEU A 139 0.76 -3.37 21.38
C LEU A 139 1.03 -2.51 22.61
N PHE A 140 1.89 -1.52 22.54
CA PHE A 140 2.34 -0.68 23.66
C PHE A 140 1.18 -0.16 24.52
N LYS A 141 0.21 0.52 23.92
CA LYS A 141 -0.88 1.16 24.65
C LYS A 141 -2.14 0.29 24.76
N TYR A 142 -2.46 -0.43 23.70
CA TYR A 142 -3.75 -1.11 23.57
C TYR A 142 -3.67 -2.63 23.59
N ARG A 143 -2.49 -3.19 23.83
CA ARG A 143 -2.25 -4.64 23.85
C ARG A 143 -2.89 -5.32 22.63
N TYR A 144 -3.60 -6.43 22.79
CA TYR A 144 -4.25 -7.15 21.67
C TYR A 144 -5.22 -6.31 20.84
N ARG A 145 -5.86 -5.30 21.46
CA ARG A 145 -6.72 -4.37 20.69
C ARG A 145 -5.91 -3.54 19.72
N GLY A 146 -4.65 -3.24 20.04
CA GLY A 146 -3.73 -2.52 19.16
C GLY A 146 -3.52 -3.20 17.82
N TYR A 147 -3.40 -4.53 17.79
CA TYR A 147 -3.28 -5.28 16.54
C TYR A 147 -4.51 -5.07 15.64
N ARG A 148 -5.72 -5.20 16.20
CA ARG A 148 -6.94 -4.95 15.43
C ARG A 148 -7.05 -3.51 14.94
N MET A 149 -6.64 -2.53 15.75
CA MET A 149 -6.59 -1.12 15.35
C MET A 149 -5.58 -0.89 14.22
N ALA A 150 -4.44 -1.54 14.28
CA ALA A 150 -3.42 -1.49 13.22
C ALA A 150 -3.94 -2.05 11.88
N LEU A 151 -4.72 -3.14 11.91
CA LEU A 151 -5.36 -3.66 10.69
C LEU A 151 -6.37 -2.66 10.08
N MET A 152 -7.17 -1.99 10.91
CA MET A 152 -8.11 -0.95 10.47
C MET A 152 -7.37 0.28 9.91
N GLU A 153 -6.26 0.68 10.56
CA GLU A 153 -5.38 1.74 10.08
C GLU A 153 -4.78 1.39 8.72
N THR A 154 -4.27 0.17 8.54
CA THR A 154 -3.75 -0.32 7.25
C THR A 154 -4.80 -0.20 6.15
N GLY A 155 -6.06 -0.57 6.44
CA GLY A 155 -7.18 -0.42 5.50
C GLY A 155 -7.41 1.03 5.08
N SER A 156 -7.33 1.96 6.05
CA SER A 156 -7.44 3.40 5.77
C SER A 156 -6.26 3.93 4.95
N MET A 157 -5.06 3.44 5.22
CA MET A 157 -3.83 3.85 4.53
C MET A 157 -3.84 3.45 3.07
N TYR A 158 -4.08 2.17 2.76
CA TYR A 158 -4.09 1.75 1.37
C TYR A 158 -5.27 2.34 0.59
N GLN A 159 -6.43 2.55 1.24
CA GLN A 159 -7.54 3.24 0.60
C GLN A 159 -7.18 4.70 0.28
N ASN A 160 -6.49 5.40 1.18
CA ASN A 160 -6.01 6.75 0.90
C ASN A 160 -5.02 6.76 -0.28
N ALA A 161 -4.11 5.79 -0.34
CA ALA A 161 -3.20 5.62 -1.47
C ALA A 161 -3.93 5.33 -2.80
N VAL A 162 -5.04 4.56 -2.78
CA VAL A 162 -5.92 4.39 -3.95
C VAL A 162 -6.44 5.73 -4.43
N LEU A 163 -6.96 6.56 -3.51
CA LEU A 163 -7.55 7.85 -3.86
C LEU A 163 -6.54 8.81 -4.48
N VAL A 164 -5.33 8.84 -3.92
CA VAL A 164 -4.24 9.67 -4.46
C VAL A 164 -3.77 9.13 -5.81
N ALA A 165 -3.61 7.79 -5.94
CA ALA A 165 -3.22 7.16 -7.19
C ALA A 165 -4.20 7.49 -8.34
N ASP A 166 -5.52 7.43 -8.06
CA ASP A 166 -6.56 7.78 -9.03
C ASP A 166 -6.44 9.25 -9.48
N GLN A 167 -6.14 10.17 -8.54
CA GLN A 167 -5.97 11.60 -8.86
C GLN A 167 -4.75 11.88 -9.74
N ILE A 168 -3.69 11.09 -9.63
CA ILE A 168 -2.46 11.27 -10.41
C ILE A 168 -2.39 10.33 -11.64
N GLY A 169 -3.49 9.60 -11.93
CA GLY A 169 -3.58 8.71 -13.09
C GLY A 169 -2.79 7.41 -12.96
N LEU A 170 -2.40 7.00 -11.76
CA LEU A 170 -1.61 5.80 -11.51
C LEU A 170 -2.52 4.63 -11.16
N LYS A 171 -2.43 3.54 -11.91
CA LYS A 171 -3.18 2.31 -11.59
C LYS A 171 -2.57 1.58 -10.41
N ASN A 172 -3.43 0.94 -9.63
CA ASN A 172 -2.97 0.22 -8.45
C ASN A 172 -3.78 -1.06 -8.20
N ARG A 173 -3.19 -1.97 -7.40
CA ARG A 173 -3.85 -3.18 -6.92
C ARG A 173 -3.38 -3.55 -5.52
N VAL A 174 -4.33 -3.65 -4.60
CA VAL A 174 -4.08 -4.20 -3.25
C VAL A 174 -4.02 -5.73 -3.34
N TRP A 175 -3.04 -6.33 -2.66
CA TRP A 175 -2.69 -7.74 -2.78
C TRP A 175 -2.30 -8.35 -1.43
N ALA A 176 -2.87 -9.52 -1.13
CA ALA A 176 -2.58 -10.29 0.09
C ALA A 176 -2.12 -11.72 -0.20
N GLY A 177 -1.93 -12.09 -1.48
CA GLY A 177 -1.57 -13.45 -1.90
C GLY A 177 -0.06 -13.71 -1.86
N TYR A 178 0.58 -13.52 -0.71
CA TYR A 178 2.02 -13.76 -0.50
C TYR A 178 2.26 -14.52 0.81
N THR A 179 3.51 -14.93 1.05
CA THR A 179 3.94 -15.57 2.29
C THR A 179 4.73 -14.56 3.13
N ASP A 180 4.22 -14.19 4.31
CA ASP A 180 4.77 -13.14 5.18
C ASP A 180 6.26 -13.34 5.47
N SER A 181 6.66 -14.53 5.86
CA SER A 181 8.05 -14.85 6.19
C SER A 181 8.98 -14.74 4.98
N TYR A 182 8.48 -15.02 3.77
CA TYR A 182 9.27 -14.90 2.55
C TYR A 182 9.47 -13.43 2.17
N VAL A 183 8.42 -12.62 2.26
CA VAL A 183 8.50 -11.16 2.05
C VAL A 183 9.48 -10.53 3.06
N ALA A 184 9.28 -10.79 4.35
CA ALA A 184 10.13 -10.23 5.41
C ALA A 184 11.60 -10.61 5.22
N LYS A 185 11.90 -11.88 4.91
CA LYS A 185 13.26 -12.34 4.61
C LYS A 185 13.86 -11.64 3.40
N THR A 186 13.10 -11.52 2.30
CA THR A 186 13.59 -10.87 1.07
C THR A 186 13.87 -9.39 1.27
N MET A 187 13.04 -8.71 2.07
CA MET A 187 13.19 -7.29 2.41
C MET A 187 14.18 -7.05 3.57
N ASN A 188 14.79 -8.10 4.13
CA ASN A 188 15.69 -8.03 5.28
C ASN A 188 15.05 -7.40 6.54
N LEU A 189 13.78 -7.74 6.81
CA LEU A 189 13.04 -7.28 7.99
C LEU A 189 13.16 -8.28 9.15
N ASP A 190 13.31 -7.78 10.38
CA ASP A 190 13.28 -8.60 11.60
C ASP A 190 11.84 -9.02 11.92
N GLN A 191 11.49 -10.26 11.62
CA GLN A 191 10.15 -10.83 11.79
C GLN A 191 9.65 -10.88 13.23
N ARG A 192 10.54 -10.67 14.24
CA ARG A 192 10.15 -10.60 15.66
C ARG A 192 9.47 -9.28 15.99
N THR A 193 9.78 -8.22 15.25
CA THR A 193 9.34 -6.85 15.53
C THR A 193 8.46 -6.28 14.41
N VAL A 194 8.63 -6.75 13.19
CA VAL A 194 7.97 -6.23 11.98
C VAL A 194 7.33 -7.34 11.17
N ALA A 195 6.08 -7.16 10.75
CA ALA A 195 5.42 -8.09 9.83
C ALA A 195 4.71 -7.35 8.70
N PRO A 196 4.81 -7.83 7.44
CA PRO A 196 4.02 -7.32 6.33
C PRO A 196 2.54 -7.67 6.53
N LEU A 197 1.63 -6.72 6.30
CA LEU A 197 0.18 -6.92 6.42
C LEU A 197 -0.51 -6.93 5.06
N ILE A 198 -0.04 -6.11 4.13
CA ILE A 198 -0.62 -5.97 2.79
C ILE A 198 0.43 -5.42 1.83
N VAL A 199 0.31 -5.77 0.57
CA VAL A 199 1.09 -5.22 -0.55
C VAL A 199 0.15 -4.44 -1.45
N GLN A 200 0.61 -3.34 -2.01
CA GLN A 200 -0.11 -2.60 -3.03
C GLN A 200 0.81 -2.34 -4.21
N PHE A 201 0.49 -2.91 -5.36
CA PHE A 201 1.24 -2.72 -6.61
C PHE A 201 0.77 -1.49 -7.34
N PHE A 202 1.70 -0.81 -8.05
CA PHE A 202 1.45 0.40 -8.82
C PHE A 202 2.19 0.37 -10.15
N GLY A 203 1.55 0.96 -11.15
CA GLY A 203 2.14 1.08 -12.48
C GLY A 203 1.11 1.39 -13.55
N ASP A 204 1.53 1.38 -14.81
CA ASP A 204 0.65 1.43 -15.95
C ASP A 204 0.03 0.05 -16.20
N VAL A 205 -1.11 0.01 -16.85
CA VAL A 205 -1.76 -1.24 -17.28
C VAL A 205 -1.86 -1.27 -18.80
N ASN A 206 -1.82 -2.47 -19.36
CA ASN A 206 -2.05 -2.68 -20.78
C ASN A 206 -3.56 -2.67 -21.04
N ASP A 207 -4.10 -1.60 -21.59
CA ASP A 207 -5.54 -1.45 -21.85
C ASP A 207 -6.08 -2.50 -22.85
N ASP A 208 -5.22 -3.08 -23.70
CA ASP A 208 -5.59 -4.10 -24.70
C ASP A 208 -6.06 -5.43 -24.10
N LYS A 209 -5.92 -5.66 -22.78
CA LYS A 209 -6.31 -6.89 -22.08
C LYS A 209 -7.39 -6.71 -21.00
N CYS A 210 -7.90 -5.50 -20.81
CA CYS A 210 -8.94 -5.23 -19.80
C CYS A 210 -10.36 -5.61 -20.22
N LEU A 211 -10.55 -6.19 -21.41
CA LEU A 211 -11.86 -6.53 -22.01
C LEU A 211 -12.10 -8.04 -22.17
N GLN A 212 -11.43 -8.89 -21.39
CA GLN A 212 -11.73 -10.33 -21.36
C GLN A 212 -12.10 -10.79 -19.96
#